data_869a8f2e78ae94752a08d44fb233f88b
#
_entry.id   869a8f2e78ae94752a08d44fb233f88b
#
_cell.length_a   1.000
_cell.length_b   1.000
_cell.length_c   1.000
_cell.angle_alpha   90.00
_cell.angle_beta   90.00
_cell.angle_gamma   90.00
#
_symmetry.space_group_name_H-M   'P 1'
#
loop_
_entity.id
_entity.type
_entity.pdbx_description
1 polymer ?
#
loop_
_entity_poly.entity_id
_entity_poly.type
_entity_poly.pdbx_seq_one_letter_code
_entity_poly.pdbx_strand_id
1 'polypeptide(L)'
;MGKGEHLVKGRWRIVETGVWDQEDLDLVVPAHITFEHNGLGEMQLIAIGASIDYRVEKQDGVPIVEFSWSGFDEMDPSTGRGRATIEGNTMRGKLFIHHGDESSFVAKRAGSKSGANKSLHRPRSRVTPIAEQGSRRGARR
;
A
#
# COMPACT_ATOMS: atom_id res chain seq x y z
N MET A 1 -14.22 -15.54 -9.07
CA MET A 1 -13.98 -16.05 -8.39
C MET A 1 -12.88 -16.01 -7.59
N GLY A 2 -12.48 -15.61 -6.86
CA GLY A 2 -11.46 -15.51 -5.88
C GLY A 2 -10.32 -16.51 -5.92
N LYS A 3 -10.12 -17.13 -7.06
CA LYS A 3 -9.03 -18.04 -7.17
C LYS A 3 -7.72 -17.32 -6.91
N GLY A 4 -6.96 -17.73 -5.92
CA GLY A 4 -5.72 -17.09 -5.55
C GLY A 4 -5.88 -15.86 -4.68
N GLU A 5 -7.11 -15.41 -4.46
CA GLU A 5 -7.38 -14.24 -3.65
C GLU A 5 -6.76 -14.35 -2.26
N HIS A 6 -6.81 -15.56 -1.68
CA HIS A 6 -6.27 -15.78 -0.34
C HIS A 6 -4.76 -15.52 -0.24
N LEU A 7 -4.08 -15.53 -1.39
CA LEU A 7 -2.63 -15.31 -1.40
C LEU A 7 -2.27 -13.84 -1.22
N VAL A 8 -3.20 -12.95 -1.56
CA VAL A 8 -2.93 -11.51 -1.49
C VAL A 8 -3.78 -10.78 -0.47
N LYS A 9 -4.86 -11.39 0.02
CA LYS A 9 -5.79 -10.71 0.92
C LYS A 9 -5.09 -10.13 2.14
N GLY A 10 -5.57 -8.97 2.59
CA GLY A 10 -5.04 -8.31 3.74
C GLY A 10 -4.39 -6.99 3.37
N ARG A 11 -3.82 -6.34 4.37
CA ARG A 11 -3.19 -5.04 4.19
C ARG A 11 -1.69 -5.21 3.95
N TRP A 12 -1.22 -4.44 2.97
CA TRP A 12 0.20 -4.39 2.62
C TRP A 12 0.68 -2.95 2.80
N ARG A 13 1.70 -2.79 3.60
CA ARG A 13 2.33 -1.50 3.85
C ARG A 13 3.33 -1.21 2.73
N ILE A 14 3.19 -0.09 2.05
CA ILE A 14 4.13 0.30 1.00
C ILE A 14 5.34 0.90 1.70
N VAL A 15 6.50 0.25 1.53
CA VAL A 15 7.70 0.63 2.27
C VAL A 15 8.76 1.28 1.40
N GLU A 16 8.58 1.23 0.08
CA GLU A 16 9.59 1.77 -0.83
C GLU A 16 8.96 2.03 -2.20
N THR A 17 9.32 3.12 -2.83
CA THR A 17 8.94 3.39 -4.22
C THR A 17 10.14 3.98 -4.94
N GLY A 18 10.10 3.94 -6.28
CA GLY A 18 11.17 4.50 -7.09
C GLY A 18 11.06 6.00 -7.29
N VAL A 19 9.88 6.58 -7.12
CA VAL A 19 9.63 7.98 -7.42
C VAL A 19 9.48 8.84 -6.16
N TRP A 20 8.82 8.31 -5.12
CA TRP A 20 8.54 9.10 -3.91
C TRP A 20 9.34 8.56 -2.75
N ASP A 21 9.86 9.47 -1.90
CA ASP A 21 10.50 9.02 -0.68
C ASP A 21 9.42 8.72 0.37
N GLN A 22 9.83 8.15 1.50
CA GLN A 22 8.89 7.67 2.50
C GLN A 22 8.03 8.78 3.09
N GLU A 23 8.63 9.94 3.26
CA GLU A 23 7.93 11.08 3.83
C GLU A 23 6.77 11.52 2.96
N ASP A 24 7.02 11.60 1.65
CA ASP A 24 5.97 11.97 0.70
C ASP A 24 4.93 10.87 0.59
N LEU A 25 5.38 9.62 0.57
CA LEU A 25 4.53 8.47 0.43
C LEU A 25 3.50 8.40 1.56
N ASP A 26 3.94 8.69 2.77
CA ASP A 26 3.12 8.64 3.98
C ASP A 26 2.51 9.99 4.34
N LEU A 27 2.31 10.84 3.35
CA LEU A 27 1.89 12.22 3.59
C LEU A 27 0.62 12.35 4.44
N VAL A 28 -0.38 11.55 4.17
CA VAL A 28 -1.65 11.62 4.88
C VAL A 28 -1.73 10.54 5.96
N VAL A 29 -1.48 9.29 5.56
CA VAL A 29 -1.45 8.15 6.47
C VAL A 29 -0.36 7.23 5.97
N PRO A 30 0.07 6.23 6.76
CA PRO A 30 1.04 5.27 6.26
C PRO A 30 0.53 4.62 4.98
N ALA A 31 1.31 4.71 3.92
CA ALA A 31 0.92 4.23 2.60
C ALA A 31 0.64 2.73 2.62
N HIS A 32 -0.46 2.32 2.03
CA HIS A 32 -0.85 0.92 2.06
C HIS A 32 -1.80 0.57 0.94
N ILE A 33 -1.87 -0.73 0.65
CA ILE A 33 -2.86 -1.31 -0.24
C ILE A 33 -3.52 -2.43 0.53
N THR A 34 -4.84 -2.46 0.57
CA THR A 34 -5.59 -3.53 1.22
C THR A 34 -6.39 -4.27 0.16
N PHE A 35 -6.20 -5.58 0.08
CA PHE A 35 -6.97 -6.43 -0.82
C PHE A 35 -8.00 -7.18 0.00
N GLU A 36 -9.27 -7.01 -0.36
CA GLU A 36 -10.37 -7.63 0.36
C GLU A 36 -10.97 -8.74 -0.48
N HIS A 37 -11.96 -9.43 0.01
CA HIS A 37 -12.57 -10.50 -0.77
C HIS A 37 -13.39 -9.91 -1.91
N ASN A 38 -13.79 -10.78 -2.84
CA ASN A 38 -14.59 -10.41 -4.02
C ASN A 38 -13.86 -9.49 -4.99
N GLY A 39 -12.51 -9.53 -4.97
CA GLY A 39 -11.72 -8.76 -5.92
C GLY A 39 -11.71 -7.27 -5.69
N LEU A 40 -12.06 -6.83 -4.50
CA LEU A 40 -12.13 -5.41 -4.18
C LEU A 40 -11.09 -5.04 -3.14
N GLY A 41 -10.79 -3.75 -3.04
CA GLY A 41 -9.85 -3.29 -2.04
C GLY A 41 -9.77 -1.78 -2.00
N GLU A 42 -8.77 -1.26 -1.32
CA GLU A 42 -8.56 0.16 -1.22
C GLU A 42 -7.07 0.45 -1.10
N MET A 43 -6.70 1.68 -1.42
CA MET A 43 -5.30 2.08 -1.44
C MET A 43 -5.20 3.51 -0.94
N GLN A 44 -4.11 3.78 -0.24
CA GLN A 44 -3.83 5.12 0.23
C GLN A 44 -2.33 5.34 0.08
N LEU A 45 -1.94 6.36 -0.68
CA LEU A 45 -0.54 6.75 -0.74
C LEU A 45 -0.46 8.20 -1.16
N ILE A 46 0.51 8.93 -0.64
CA ILE A 46 0.65 10.37 -0.86
C ILE A 46 -0.67 11.01 -0.43
N ALA A 47 -1.32 11.77 -1.31
CA ALA A 47 -2.65 12.34 -1.04
C ALA A 47 -3.74 11.58 -1.77
N ILE A 48 -3.41 10.41 -2.34
CA ILE A 48 -4.37 9.63 -3.14
C ILE A 48 -5.08 8.62 -2.24
N GLY A 49 -6.41 8.65 -2.28
CA GLY A 49 -7.24 7.63 -1.66
C GLY A 49 -8.12 7.02 -2.74
N ALA A 50 -8.12 5.71 -2.87
CA ALA A 50 -8.75 5.06 -4.01
C ALA A 50 -9.34 3.71 -3.65
N SER A 51 -10.35 3.31 -4.41
CA SER A 51 -10.87 1.95 -4.36
C SER A 51 -10.15 1.12 -5.43
N ILE A 52 -10.07 -0.17 -5.20
CA ILE A 52 -9.33 -1.09 -6.05
C ILE A 52 -10.23 -2.21 -6.52
N ASP A 53 -10.00 -2.62 -7.77
CA ASP A 53 -10.54 -3.83 -8.37
C ASP A 53 -9.32 -4.65 -8.77
N TYR A 54 -9.23 -5.91 -8.34
CA TYR A 54 -8.01 -6.68 -8.59
C TYR A 54 -8.31 -8.12 -9.02
N ARG A 55 -7.29 -8.74 -9.62
CA ARG A 55 -7.30 -10.14 -10.02
C ARG A 55 -5.97 -10.77 -9.68
N VAL A 56 -6.00 -12.07 -9.39
CA VAL A 56 -4.78 -12.80 -9.07
C VAL A 56 -4.64 -13.95 -10.04
N GLU A 57 -3.42 -14.14 -10.54
CA GLU A 57 -3.09 -15.31 -11.34
C GLU A 57 -1.72 -15.80 -10.92
N LYS A 58 -1.31 -16.93 -11.44
CA LYS A 58 0.02 -17.46 -11.14
C LYS A 58 0.81 -17.64 -12.43
N GLN A 59 2.09 -17.34 -12.37
CA GLN A 59 3.02 -17.61 -13.46
C GLN A 59 4.18 -18.37 -12.85
N ASP A 60 4.42 -19.59 -13.32
CA ASP A 60 5.49 -20.43 -12.78
C ASP A 60 5.42 -20.55 -11.27
N GLY A 61 4.20 -20.67 -10.74
CA GLY A 61 3.98 -20.85 -9.32
C GLY A 61 4.02 -19.56 -8.50
N VAL A 62 4.32 -18.42 -9.13
CA VAL A 62 4.42 -17.14 -8.42
C VAL A 62 3.10 -16.39 -8.54
N PRO A 63 2.47 -16.00 -7.44
CA PRO A 63 1.24 -15.21 -7.51
C PRO A 63 1.52 -13.83 -8.08
N ILE A 64 0.65 -13.39 -8.97
CA ILE A 64 0.72 -12.06 -9.57
C ILE A 64 -0.62 -11.40 -9.35
N VAL A 65 -0.61 -10.19 -8.80
CA VAL A 65 -1.83 -9.42 -8.65
C VAL A 65 -1.81 -8.27 -9.65
N GLU A 66 -2.92 -8.11 -10.37
CA GLU A 66 -3.12 -6.96 -11.24
C GLU A 66 -4.31 -6.21 -10.72
N PHE A 67 -4.22 -4.89 -10.69
CA PHE A 67 -5.32 -4.11 -10.15
C PHE A 67 -5.45 -2.78 -10.88
N SER A 68 -6.66 -2.28 -10.88
CA SER A 68 -6.94 -0.91 -11.28
C SER A 68 -7.46 -0.17 -10.05
N TRP A 69 -7.32 1.13 -10.06
CA TRP A 69 -7.78 1.93 -8.93
C TRP A 69 -8.39 3.22 -9.43
N SER A 70 -9.30 3.75 -8.62
CA SER A 70 -9.99 4.98 -8.95
C SER A 70 -10.33 5.70 -7.66
N GLY A 71 -10.04 6.99 -7.61
CA GLY A 71 -10.29 7.77 -6.42
C GLY A 71 -9.93 9.22 -6.63
N PHE A 72 -9.31 9.81 -5.63
CA PHE A 72 -8.99 11.23 -5.66
C PHE A 72 -7.58 11.47 -5.12
N ASP A 73 -6.90 12.42 -5.75
CA ASP A 73 -5.65 12.98 -5.28
C ASP A 73 -6.04 14.35 -4.72
N GLU A 74 -6.24 14.42 -3.41
CA GLU A 74 -6.90 15.54 -2.75
C GLU A 74 -8.31 15.68 -3.32
N MET A 75 -8.58 16.69 -4.12
CA MET A 75 -9.91 16.89 -4.68
C MET A 75 -9.99 16.56 -6.17
N ASP A 76 -8.88 16.15 -6.76
CA ASP A 76 -8.84 15.86 -8.20
C ASP A 76 -9.05 14.38 -8.45
N PRO A 77 -9.95 14.01 -9.36
CA PRO A 77 -10.12 12.60 -9.71
C PRO A 77 -8.81 12.02 -10.22
N SER A 78 -8.49 10.81 -9.80
CA SER A 78 -7.27 10.14 -10.19
C SER A 78 -7.55 8.66 -10.36
N THR A 79 -6.96 8.07 -11.40
CA THR A 79 -7.11 6.64 -11.67
C THR A 79 -5.77 6.05 -12.07
N GLY A 80 -5.69 4.74 -12.06
CA GLY A 80 -4.47 4.10 -12.50
C GLY A 80 -4.56 2.60 -12.42
N ARG A 81 -3.40 1.98 -12.53
CA ARG A 81 -3.27 0.53 -12.52
C ARG A 81 -2.02 0.15 -11.76
N GLY A 82 -1.94 -1.13 -11.43
CA GLY A 82 -0.74 -1.67 -10.82
C GLY A 82 -0.62 -3.15 -11.07
N ARG A 83 0.58 -3.67 -10.91
CA ARG A 83 0.85 -5.09 -11.09
C ARG A 83 2.03 -5.46 -10.20
N ALA A 84 1.92 -6.58 -9.51
CA ALA A 84 2.96 -6.96 -8.57
C ALA A 84 3.05 -8.47 -8.45
N THR A 85 4.25 -8.95 -8.08
CA THR A 85 4.46 -10.34 -7.73
C THR A 85 4.57 -10.45 -6.23
N ILE A 86 4.23 -11.62 -5.70
CA ILE A 86 4.23 -11.83 -4.26
C ILE A 86 5.14 -12.99 -3.92
N GLU A 87 6.06 -12.75 -2.99
CA GLU A 87 6.95 -13.77 -2.46
C GLU A 87 6.88 -13.69 -0.95
N GLY A 88 6.20 -14.65 -0.34
CA GLY A 88 6.03 -14.66 1.10
C GLY A 88 5.25 -13.44 1.56
N ASN A 89 5.87 -12.63 2.39
CA ASN A 89 5.24 -11.42 2.92
C ASN A 89 5.71 -10.16 2.22
N THR A 90 6.31 -10.30 1.04
CA THR A 90 6.80 -9.16 0.27
C THR A 90 6.11 -9.11 -1.08
N MET A 91 5.69 -7.92 -1.47
CA MET A 91 5.09 -7.65 -2.76
C MET A 91 5.96 -6.64 -3.49
N ARG A 92 6.27 -6.92 -4.76
CA ARG A 92 7.10 -6.03 -5.58
C ARG A 92 6.42 -5.80 -6.90
N GLY A 93 6.31 -4.56 -7.30
CA GLY A 93 5.66 -4.29 -8.57
C GLY A 93 5.78 -2.86 -9.03
N LYS A 94 4.83 -2.47 -9.85
CA LYS A 94 4.78 -1.12 -10.42
C LYS A 94 3.38 -0.57 -10.29
N LEU A 95 3.32 0.73 -10.16
CA LEU A 95 2.10 1.48 -10.02
C LEU A 95 2.07 2.56 -11.09
N PHE A 96 0.95 2.69 -11.78
CA PHE A 96 0.76 3.68 -12.82
C PHE A 96 -0.32 4.65 -12.39
N ILE A 97 -0.06 5.94 -12.55
CA ILE A 97 -1.10 6.97 -12.40
C ILE A 97 -1.46 7.40 -13.80
N HIS A 98 -2.74 7.31 -14.16
CA HIS A 98 -3.22 7.68 -15.49
C HIS A 98 -2.86 9.14 -15.78
N HIS A 99 -2.15 9.36 -16.87
CA HIS A 99 -1.60 10.67 -17.25
C HIS A 99 -0.62 11.23 -16.23
N GLY A 100 -0.03 10.37 -15.40
CA GLY A 100 0.89 10.81 -14.38
C GLY A 100 2.11 9.90 -14.31
N ASP A 101 2.65 9.76 -13.11
CA ASP A 101 3.88 9.02 -12.88
C ASP A 101 3.69 7.51 -12.94
N GLU A 102 4.78 6.84 -13.21
CA GLU A 102 4.88 5.39 -13.06
C GLU A 102 6.00 5.15 -12.04
N SER A 103 5.78 4.28 -11.09
CA SER A 103 6.78 4.04 -10.05
C SER A 103 6.83 2.57 -9.69
N SER A 104 8.02 2.05 -9.43
CA SER A 104 8.14 0.76 -8.78
C SER A 104 7.73 0.90 -7.32
N PHE A 105 7.34 -0.20 -6.70
CA PHE A 105 7.04 -0.20 -5.27
C PHE A 105 7.35 -1.54 -4.65
N VAL A 106 7.62 -1.50 -3.34
CA VAL A 106 7.77 -2.68 -2.52
C VAL A 106 6.82 -2.52 -1.34
N ALA A 107 6.07 -3.57 -1.04
CA ALA A 107 5.16 -3.55 0.10
C ALA A 107 5.39 -4.79 0.94
N LYS A 108 5.13 -4.66 2.22
CA LYS A 108 5.26 -5.76 3.18
C LYS A 108 3.91 -6.02 3.82
N ARG A 109 3.62 -7.26 4.10
CA ARG A 109 2.36 -7.62 4.73
C ARG A 109 2.29 -6.95 6.10
N ALA A 110 1.27 -6.15 6.31
CA ALA A 110 1.13 -5.39 7.54
C ALA A 110 0.44 -6.21 8.60
N GLY A 111 0.79 -5.96 9.87
CA GLY A 111 0.07 -6.53 10.99
C GLY A 111 0.21 -8.01 11.16
N SER A 112 1.12 -8.61 10.49
CA SER A 112 1.29 -10.02 10.71
C SER A 112 1.93 -10.20 12.07
N LYS A 113 1.56 -10.68 12.73
CA LYS A 113 1.89 -10.85 13.82
C LYS A 113 2.94 -10.96 14.19
N SER A 114 2.92 -10.67 13.97
CA SER A 114 3.49 -10.62 14.16
C SER A 114 3.80 -9.99 14.44
N GLY A 115 3.71 -9.96 14.64
CA GLY A 115 3.84 -9.28 14.83
C GLY A 115 4.07 -8.67 15.06
N ALA A 116 4.10 -8.74 15.29
CA ALA A 116 4.14 -7.97 15.47
C ALA A 116 4.34 -7.30 15.77
N ASN A 117 4.33 -7.35 16.00
CA ASN A 117 4.38 -6.55 16.24
C ASN A 117 4.58 -5.79 16.52
N LYS A 118 4.91 -5.70 16.74
CA LYS A 118 5.00 -4.91 17.05
C LYS A 118 5.27 -4.05 17.13
N SER A 119 5.40 -4.12 17.27
CA SER A 119 5.55 -3.12 17.34
C SER A 119 5.75 -2.39 17.41
N LEU A 120 5.99 -2.40 17.55
CA LEU A 120 6.10 -1.52 17.60
C LEU A 120 6.23 -0.82 17.59
N HIS A 121 6.46 -0.81 17.52
CA HIS A 121 6.36 0.07 17.56
C HIS A 121 6.52 0.81 17.59
N ARG A 122 6.92 1.06 17.50
CA ARG A 122 6.87 1.99 17.61
C ARG A 122 7.07 2.79 17.57
N PRO A 123 7.19 2.69 17.31
CA PRO A 123 7.08 3.64 17.29
C PRO A 123 7.14 4.28 17.20
N ARG A 124 7.01 4.00 17.24
CA ARG A 124 6.88 4.80 17.08
C ARG A 124 6.76 5.35 17.19
N SER A 125 7.44 5.28 16.91
CA SER A 125 7.07 5.87 17.05
C SER A 125 6.84 6.28 17.18
N ARG A 126 6.43 6.51 16.99
CA ARG A 126 6.09 7.16 16.97
C ARG A 126 5.82 7.66 17.25
N VAL A 127 6.45 7.80 17.12
CA VAL A 127 5.93 8.38 17.43
C VAL A 127 5.65 8.92 17.61
N THR A 128 5.45 9.05 17.34
CA THR A 128 4.99 9.64 17.50
C THR A 128 4.68 10.12 17.72
N PRO A 129 4.74 10.39 17.48
CA PRO A 129 4.27 10.92 17.66
C PRO A 129 4.08 11.35 17.88
N ILE A 130 4.09 11.95 17.67
CA ILE A 130 3.88 12.52 17.88
C ILE A 130 3.78 12.65 18.04
N ALA A 131 4.09 13.05 17.57
CA ALA A 131 3.84 13.27 17.79
C ALA A 131 3.80 13.22 17.91
N GLU A 132 3.27 13.23 17.45
CA GLU A 132 3.29 13.30 17.35
C GLU A 132 3.41 13.31 17.28
N GLN A 133 3.23 13.69 17.27
CA GLN A 133 3.31 13.94 16.94
C GLN A 133 3.49 14.02 16.79
N GLY A 134 3.88 14.60 16.81
CA GLY A 134 3.90 14.99 16.88
C GLY A 134 4.05 14.95 16.79
N SER A 135 3.90 15.12 16.24
CA SER A 135 4.01 15.23 16.18
C SER A 135 4.23 15.07 16.06
N ARG A 136 3.98 15.70 15.67
CA ARG A 136 4.10 15.69 15.39
C ARG A 136 4.29 15.71 15.32
N ARG A 137 4.15 16.11 15.20
CA ARG A 137 4.20 16.24 14.98
C ARG A 137 4.39 16.11 15.04
N GLY A 138 4.86 16.66 14.81
CA GLY A 138 4.78 16.87 15.19
C GLY A 138 4.78 16.59 15.33
N ALA A 139 4.98 17.24 14.86
CA ALA A 139 4.89 17.17 15.28
C ALA A 139 4.95 16.63 15.45
N ARG A 140 4.60 16.55 15.02
CA ARG A 140 4.57 16.20 15.04
C ARG A 140 4.74 15.62 15.25
N ARG A 141 4.72 16.00 15.12
CA ARG A 141 4.71 15.77 15.25
C ARG A 141 4.83 15.18 15.54
#